data_529781717ab93da0c25e92b4fcdea850
#
_entry.id   529781717ab93da0c25e92b4fcdea850
#
_cell.length_a   1.000
_cell.length_b   1.000
_cell.length_c   1.000
_cell.angle_alpha   90.00
_cell.angle_beta   90.00
_cell.angle_gamma   90.00
#
_symmetry.space_group_name_H-M   'P 1'
#
loop_
_entity.id
_entity.type
_entity.pdbx_description
1 polymer ?
#
loop_
_entity_poly.entity_id
_entity_poly.type
_entity_poly.pdbx_seq_one_letter_code
_entity_poly.pdbx_strand_id
1 'polypeptide(L)'
;MKLLNPKIRQKFAESLKAVLPVVGIVIVLSFTIAPITSSILLCFLVGAVMVMAGMMFFTLGAEMSMTPMGEKVGARMTQSKNILLIVVLSFLLGVVITISEPDLQVLATQVPSVPNMTLILAVAVGVGIFLVIALLRMLIGVALPPLLTFFYIAVFVLAFLVPENFRAVAFDSGGVTTGPMTVPFIMALGVGIASIRNDHHAADDSFGLVALCSIGPILAVMALGLIYKPTNADYQPVAIPEISDSVELAQLFAHGIPDYMKEIALSLLPIVLFFSLFQIFALRLSGKTLAKILIGLVYTYIGLVLFLTGANVGFMPAGNYLGQVMAARSYRWVLVPVGALIGYFIVKAEPAVYVLNHQVEELTDGAISARSMGVSLSVGVSLSVALAMIRVLTGIPILWFLIPGYAVAIGLSFFVPKIFTAIAFDSGGVASGPMTATFLLPLAQGACVAVGGNLVADAFGVVAMVAMTPLITIQILGMVYQLKQPKSGAGVFAGAADAFGALDENAIIEL
;
A
#
# COMPACT_ATOMS: atom_id res chain seq x y z
N MET A 1 11.66 -29.20 9.02
CA MET A 1 10.42 -28.59 8.52
C MET A 1 9.10 -29.32 8.81
N LYS A 2 9.11 -30.58 9.26
CA LYS A 2 7.86 -31.30 9.63
C LYS A 2 7.27 -30.92 11.01
N LEU A 3 7.98 -30.10 11.80
CA LEU A 3 7.58 -29.69 13.17
C LEU A 3 6.87 -28.31 13.21
N LEU A 4 6.82 -27.58 12.10
CA LEU A 4 6.15 -26.27 12.04
C LEU A 4 4.65 -26.42 11.73
N ASN A 5 3.82 -25.62 12.40
CA ASN A 5 2.39 -25.53 12.14
C ASN A 5 2.15 -25.34 10.63
N PRO A 6 1.19 -26.06 10.01
CA PRO A 6 0.90 -25.98 8.57
C PRO A 6 0.70 -24.53 8.07
N LYS A 7 0.03 -23.67 8.85
CA LYS A 7 -0.18 -22.26 8.51
C LYS A 7 1.15 -21.48 8.40
N ILE A 8 2.07 -21.66 9.35
CA ILE A 8 3.39 -21.00 9.31
C ILE A 8 4.20 -21.47 8.10
N ARG A 9 4.16 -22.77 7.78
CA ARG A 9 4.84 -23.32 6.60
C ARG A 9 4.27 -22.75 5.31
N GLN A 10 2.97 -22.58 5.23
CA GLN A 10 2.30 -21.97 4.08
C GLN A 10 2.76 -20.51 3.91
N LYS A 11 2.66 -19.68 4.95
CA LYS A 11 3.07 -18.27 4.91
C LYS A 11 4.55 -18.10 4.57
N PHE A 12 5.42 -18.99 5.09
CA PHE A 12 6.82 -18.99 4.71
C PHE A 12 7.04 -19.30 3.22
N ALA A 13 6.34 -20.29 2.69
CA ALA A 13 6.44 -20.64 1.26
C ALA A 13 5.91 -19.52 0.36
N GLU A 14 4.88 -18.79 0.78
CA GLU A 14 4.32 -17.63 0.09
C GLU A 14 5.32 -16.46 0.09
N SER A 15 5.89 -16.11 1.23
CA SER A 15 6.92 -15.08 1.35
C SER A 15 8.16 -15.39 0.49
N LEU A 16 8.58 -16.65 0.49
CA LEU A 16 9.70 -17.09 -0.33
C LEU A 16 9.40 -16.92 -1.84
N LYS A 17 8.22 -17.34 -2.29
CA LYS A 17 7.79 -17.16 -3.70
C LYS A 17 7.66 -15.70 -4.10
N ALA A 18 7.35 -14.83 -3.17
CA ALA A 18 7.19 -13.40 -3.41
C ALA A 18 8.55 -12.68 -3.56
N VAL A 19 9.51 -12.96 -2.67
CA VAL A 19 10.78 -12.21 -2.60
C VAL A 19 11.87 -12.81 -3.48
N LEU A 20 11.96 -14.16 -3.58
CA LEU A 20 13.02 -14.82 -4.36
C LEU A 20 13.18 -14.35 -5.81
N PRO A 21 12.11 -14.07 -6.59
CA PRO A 21 12.29 -13.57 -7.95
C PRO A 21 13.03 -12.25 -7.99
N VAL A 22 12.74 -11.31 -7.07
CA VAL A 22 13.44 -10.02 -6.98
C VAL A 22 14.91 -10.24 -6.63
N VAL A 23 15.19 -11.12 -5.67
CA VAL A 23 16.57 -11.50 -5.32
C VAL A 23 17.30 -12.08 -6.52
N GLY A 24 16.66 -12.99 -7.25
CA GLY A 24 17.22 -13.59 -8.47
C GLY A 24 17.55 -12.55 -9.55
N ILE A 25 16.66 -11.59 -9.78
CA ILE A 25 16.87 -10.50 -10.75
C ILE A 25 18.08 -9.66 -10.33
N VAL A 26 18.15 -9.22 -9.06
CA VAL A 26 19.26 -8.39 -8.57
C VAL A 26 20.59 -9.14 -8.67
N ILE A 27 20.63 -10.44 -8.33
CA ILE A 27 21.83 -11.27 -8.49
C ILE A 27 22.25 -11.34 -9.95
N VAL A 28 21.32 -11.63 -10.88
CA VAL A 28 21.63 -11.70 -12.31
C VAL A 28 22.16 -10.35 -12.81
N LEU A 29 21.53 -9.25 -12.44
CA LEU A 29 21.98 -7.90 -12.81
C LEU A 29 23.38 -7.61 -12.23
N SER A 30 23.66 -8.03 -11.01
CA SER A 30 24.96 -7.85 -10.37
C SER A 30 26.11 -8.53 -11.11
N PHE A 31 25.85 -9.69 -11.71
CA PHE A 31 26.86 -10.42 -12.48
C PHE A 31 26.88 -10.10 -13.99
N THR A 32 26.01 -9.24 -14.47
CA THR A 32 25.86 -8.96 -15.91
C THR A 32 25.95 -7.46 -16.22
N ILE A 33 24.83 -6.75 -16.07
CA ILE A 33 24.64 -5.39 -16.61
C ILE A 33 25.06 -4.33 -15.58
N ALA A 34 24.82 -4.57 -14.30
CA ALA A 34 25.01 -3.60 -13.23
C ALA A 34 25.83 -4.21 -12.08
N PRO A 35 27.16 -4.30 -12.20
CA PRO A 35 27.99 -4.84 -11.14
C PRO A 35 27.79 -4.09 -9.83
N ILE A 36 27.36 -4.80 -8.81
CA ILE A 36 27.12 -4.30 -7.45
C ILE A 36 28.35 -4.62 -6.60
N THR A 37 28.73 -3.73 -5.69
CA THR A 37 29.80 -4.00 -4.73
C THR A 37 29.39 -5.14 -3.80
N SER A 38 30.38 -5.94 -3.35
CA SER A 38 30.11 -7.06 -2.47
C SER A 38 29.39 -6.65 -1.18
N SER A 39 29.69 -5.46 -0.67
CA SER A 39 29.07 -4.86 0.51
C SER A 39 27.57 -4.67 0.34
N ILE A 40 27.16 -4.01 -0.74
CA ILE A 40 25.73 -3.76 -1.04
C ILE A 40 25.00 -5.07 -1.33
N LEU A 41 25.65 -6.00 -2.06
CA LEU A 41 25.05 -7.29 -2.35
C LEU A 41 24.81 -8.11 -1.09
N LEU A 42 25.74 -8.12 -0.15
CA LEU A 42 25.59 -8.80 1.15
C LEU A 42 24.50 -8.14 2.00
N CYS A 43 24.45 -6.81 2.08
CA CYS A 43 23.35 -6.09 2.74
C CYS A 43 22.01 -6.47 2.14
N PHE A 44 21.90 -6.50 0.79
CA PHE A 44 20.68 -6.87 0.09
C PHE A 44 20.26 -8.32 0.41
N LEU A 45 21.19 -9.27 0.42
CA LEU A 45 20.87 -10.67 0.71
C LEU A 45 20.42 -10.88 2.17
N VAL A 46 21.08 -10.26 3.14
CA VAL A 46 20.63 -10.28 4.55
C VAL A 46 19.27 -9.59 4.67
N GLY A 47 19.11 -8.42 4.04
CA GLY A 47 17.82 -7.73 3.97
C GLY A 47 16.72 -8.61 3.38
N ALA A 48 17.01 -9.39 2.31
CA ALA A 48 16.04 -10.28 1.70
C ALA A 48 15.57 -11.39 2.66
N VAL A 49 16.46 -11.96 3.45
CA VAL A 49 16.08 -12.93 4.49
C VAL A 49 15.17 -12.28 5.53
N MET A 50 15.48 -11.04 5.96
CA MET A 50 14.67 -10.31 6.91
C MET A 50 13.30 -9.94 6.33
N VAL A 51 13.24 -9.49 5.08
CA VAL A 51 11.98 -9.18 4.37
C VAL A 51 11.10 -10.43 4.25
N MET A 52 11.67 -11.60 3.91
CA MET A 52 10.93 -12.87 3.85
C MET A 52 10.36 -13.27 5.22
N ALA A 53 11.17 -13.22 6.26
CA ALA A 53 10.73 -13.51 7.63
C ALA A 53 9.70 -12.49 8.11
N GLY A 54 9.95 -11.20 7.86
CA GLY A 54 9.07 -10.10 8.22
C GLY A 54 7.71 -10.21 7.56
N MET A 55 7.66 -10.48 6.25
CA MET A 55 6.42 -10.69 5.51
C MET A 55 5.60 -11.87 6.06
N MET A 56 6.25 -13.00 6.40
CA MET A 56 5.60 -14.15 6.99
C MET A 56 4.92 -13.81 8.32
N PHE A 57 5.65 -13.18 9.25
CA PHE A 57 5.09 -12.80 10.55
C PHE A 57 4.03 -11.71 10.42
N PHE A 58 4.26 -10.72 9.57
CA PHE A 58 3.32 -9.64 9.35
C PHE A 58 1.98 -10.15 8.81
N THR A 59 1.98 -10.95 7.74
CA THR A 59 0.74 -11.45 7.14
C THR A 59 -0.06 -12.31 8.12
N LEU A 60 0.62 -13.16 8.90
CA LEU A 60 -0.02 -13.92 9.97
C LEU A 60 -0.59 -13.00 11.07
N GLY A 61 0.17 -11.99 11.46
CA GLY A 61 -0.22 -11.01 12.47
C GLY A 61 -1.42 -10.17 12.03
N ALA A 62 -1.42 -9.67 10.81
CA ALA A 62 -2.50 -8.85 10.24
C ALA A 62 -3.83 -9.61 10.20
N GLU A 63 -3.82 -10.87 9.75
CA GLU A 63 -4.99 -11.75 9.78
C GLU A 63 -5.52 -12.04 11.20
N MET A 64 -4.64 -12.09 12.18
CA MET A 64 -5.01 -12.38 13.58
C MET A 64 -5.41 -11.12 14.37
N SER A 65 -4.97 -9.93 13.96
CA SER A 65 -5.18 -8.69 14.71
C SER A 65 -5.89 -7.60 13.91
N MET A 66 -5.25 -7.05 12.86
CA MET A 66 -5.76 -5.87 12.14
C MET A 66 -7.11 -6.13 11.50
N THR A 67 -7.29 -7.27 10.83
CA THR A 67 -8.55 -7.65 10.19
C THR A 67 -9.67 -7.81 11.21
N PRO A 68 -9.56 -8.65 12.27
CA PRO A 68 -10.63 -8.76 13.28
C PRO A 68 -10.90 -7.45 14.02
N MET A 69 -9.87 -6.62 14.26
CA MET A 69 -10.06 -5.31 14.88
C MET A 69 -10.92 -4.39 14.00
N GLY A 70 -10.58 -4.28 12.71
CA GLY A 70 -11.32 -3.47 11.74
C GLY A 70 -12.79 -3.91 11.62
N GLU A 71 -13.04 -5.21 11.43
CA GLU A 71 -14.37 -5.79 11.31
C GLU A 71 -15.24 -5.51 12.55
N LYS A 72 -14.71 -5.80 13.75
CA LYS A 72 -15.47 -5.61 15.01
C LYS A 72 -15.74 -4.13 15.28
N VAL A 73 -14.80 -3.25 15.00
CA VAL A 73 -14.99 -1.80 15.13
C VAL A 73 -16.05 -1.32 14.14
N GLY A 74 -15.95 -1.70 12.85
CA GLY A 74 -16.90 -1.32 11.81
C GLY A 74 -18.33 -1.78 12.12
N ALA A 75 -18.49 -3.05 12.46
CA ALA A 75 -19.78 -3.62 12.84
C ALA A 75 -20.40 -2.88 14.05
N ARG A 76 -19.59 -2.59 15.07
CA ARG A 76 -20.08 -1.90 16.28
C ARG A 76 -20.45 -0.44 16.02
N MET A 77 -19.68 0.25 15.18
CA MET A 77 -20.00 1.62 14.77
C MET A 77 -21.36 1.68 14.07
N THR A 78 -21.63 0.78 13.14
CA THR A 78 -22.89 0.74 12.39
C THR A 78 -24.09 0.39 13.28
N GLN A 79 -23.91 -0.54 14.22
CA GLN A 79 -24.96 -0.91 15.19
C GLN A 79 -25.41 0.27 16.06
N SER A 80 -24.57 1.28 16.28
CA SER A 80 -24.92 2.45 17.11
C SER A 80 -26.05 3.29 16.52
N LYS A 81 -26.27 3.23 15.19
CA LYS A 81 -27.24 4.06 14.43
C LYS A 81 -27.12 5.57 14.67
N ASN A 82 -26.03 6.02 15.28
CA ASN A 82 -25.77 7.43 15.58
C ASN A 82 -24.77 7.99 14.57
N ILE A 83 -25.25 8.77 13.60
CA ILE A 83 -24.42 9.32 12.52
C ILE A 83 -23.31 10.21 13.08
N LEU A 84 -23.57 11.03 14.10
CA LEU A 84 -22.54 11.89 14.69
C LEU A 84 -21.41 11.05 15.31
N LEU A 85 -21.75 9.99 16.02
CA LEU A 85 -20.76 9.06 16.60
C LEU A 85 -19.94 8.40 15.49
N ILE A 86 -20.58 7.94 14.41
CA ILE A 86 -19.89 7.33 13.25
C ILE A 86 -18.93 8.34 12.64
N VAL A 87 -19.33 9.58 12.40
CA VAL A 87 -18.48 10.64 11.83
C VAL A 87 -17.26 10.90 12.71
N VAL A 88 -17.46 11.11 14.02
CA VAL A 88 -16.37 11.42 14.95
C VAL A 88 -15.41 10.25 15.08
N LEU A 89 -15.93 9.02 15.24
CA LEU A 89 -15.08 7.83 15.37
C LEU A 89 -14.33 7.54 14.05
N SER A 90 -14.96 7.70 12.90
CA SER A 90 -14.32 7.52 11.59
C SER A 90 -13.18 8.51 11.38
N PHE A 91 -13.41 9.78 11.71
CA PHE A 91 -12.38 10.80 11.63
C PHE A 91 -11.19 10.46 12.54
N LEU A 92 -11.43 10.20 13.80
CA LEU A 92 -10.39 9.83 14.77
C LEU A 92 -9.65 8.57 14.33
N LEU A 93 -10.37 7.58 13.85
CA LEU A 93 -9.80 6.32 13.36
C LEU A 93 -8.89 6.55 12.15
N GLY A 94 -9.35 7.33 11.16
CA GLY A 94 -8.54 7.67 9.99
C GLY A 94 -7.26 8.41 10.38
N VAL A 95 -7.34 9.36 11.31
CA VAL A 95 -6.17 10.08 11.83
C VAL A 95 -5.22 9.12 12.55
N VAL A 96 -5.72 8.30 13.46
CA VAL A 96 -4.93 7.37 14.27
C VAL A 96 -4.21 6.34 13.41
N ILE A 97 -4.92 5.71 12.46
CA ILE A 97 -4.34 4.69 11.58
C ILE A 97 -3.25 5.30 10.69
N THR A 98 -3.49 6.50 10.17
CA THR A 98 -2.52 7.16 9.27
C THR A 98 -1.26 7.59 10.00
N ILE A 99 -1.35 8.11 11.22
CA ILE A 99 -0.17 8.42 12.04
C ILE A 99 0.60 7.12 12.35
N SER A 100 -0.10 5.99 12.44
CA SER A 100 0.48 4.68 12.68
C SER A 100 1.19 4.08 11.45
N GLU A 101 1.08 4.69 10.27
CA GLU A 101 1.67 4.15 9.04
C GLU A 101 3.16 4.48 8.94
N PRO A 102 4.06 3.48 8.97
CA PRO A 102 5.50 3.71 8.94
C PRO A 102 5.97 4.39 7.64
N ASP A 103 5.38 4.02 6.51
CA ASP A 103 5.76 4.56 5.19
C ASP A 103 5.55 6.08 5.11
N LEU A 104 4.56 6.61 5.84
CA LEU A 104 4.33 8.04 5.92
C LEU A 104 5.48 8.77 6.65
N GLN A 105 6.07 8.13 7.66
CA GLN A 105 7.23 8.69 8.36
C GLN A 105 8.44 8.73 7.44
N VAL A 106 8.65 7.67 6.65
CA VAL A 106 9.71 7.63 5.62
C VAL A 106 9.51 8.75 4.60
N LEU A 107 8.30 8.93 4.06
CA LEU A 107 8.01 10.03 3.15
C LEU A 107 8.29 11.40 3.79
N ALA A 108 7.88 11.60 5.03
CA ALA A 108 8.08 12.88 5.73
C ALA A 108 9.56 13.23 5.87
N THR A 109 10.43 12.26 6.11
CA THR A 109 11.89 12.49 6.18
C THR A 109 12.50 12.80 4.82
N GLN A 110 11.89 12.36 3.73
CA GLN A 110 12.35 12.61 2.37
C GLN A 110 11.90 13.97 1.80
N VAL A 111 11.09 14.74 2.53
CA VAL A 111 10.56 16.05 2.10
C VAL A 111 11.01 17.15 3.07
N PRO A 112 12.29 17.55 3.03
CA PRO A 112 12.89 18.44 4.03
C PRO A 112 12.31 19.87 4.04
N SER A 113 11.58 20.25 3.00
CA SER A 113 10.94 21.58 2.87
C SER A 113 9.71 21.78 3.76
N VAL A 114 9.16 20.73 4.37
CA VAL A 114 8.04 20.77 5.29
C VAL A 114 8.41 20.04 6.59
N PRO A 115 8.14 20.61 7.78
CA PRO A 115 8.41 19.90 9.02
C PRO A 115 7.67 18.56 9.07
N ASN A 116 8.39 17.46 9.39
CA ASN A 116 7.87 16.10 9.35
C ASN A 116 6.51 15.94 10.04
N MET A 117 6.39 16.46 11.27
CA MET A 117 5.13 16.37 12.03
C MET A 117 3.99 17.13 11.36
N THR A 118 4.27 18.27 10.70
CA THR A 118 3.24 19.02 9.96
C THR A 118 2.73 18.24 8.77
N LEU A 119 3.64 17.60 8.01
CA LEU A 119 3.27 16.75 6.89
C LEU A 119 2.44 15.55 7.36
N ILE A 120 2.91 14.84 8.39
CA ILE A 120 2.22 13.67 8.95
C ILE A 120 0.80 14.04 9.43
N LEU A 121 0.66 15.13 10.19
CA LEU A 121 -0.65 15.56 10.70
C LEU A 121 -1.59 16.03 9.59
N ALA A 122 -1.09 16.78 8.60
CA ALA A 122 -1.92 17.21 7.48
C ALA A 122 -2.46 16.02 6.67
N VAL A 123 -1.59 15.07 6.39
CA VAL A 123 -1.93 13.81 5.71
C VAL A 123 -2.94 13.01 6.52
N ALA A 124 -2.72 12.86 7.83
CA ALA A 124 -3.61 12.12 8.72
C ALA A 124 -5.01 12.76 8.81
N VAL A 125 -5.08 14.08 8.88
CA VAL A 125 -6.35 14.82 8.81
C VAL A 125 -7.03 14.61 7.47
N GLY A 126 -6.26 14.63 6.36
CA GLY A 126 -6.76 14.34 5.02
C GLY A 126 -7.42 12.96 4.94
N VAL A 127 -6.74 11.91 5.42
CA VAL A 127 -7.30 10.55 5.48
C VAL A 127 -8.52 10.51 6.40
N GLY A 128 -8.47 11.15 7.57
CA GLY A 128 -9.60 11.21 8.50
C GLY A 128 -10.86 11.78 7.87
N ILE A 129 -10.75 12.90 7.16
CA ILE A 129 -11.87 13.53 6.44
C ILE A 129 -12.40 12.57 5.35
N PHE A 130 -11.51 11.98 4.56
CA PHE A 130 -11.91 11.12 3.46
C PHE A 130 -12.44 9.76 3.91
N LEU A 131 -12.01 9.25 5.06
CA LEU A 131 -12.62 8.07 5.68
C LEU A 131 -14.06 8.37 6.12
N VAL A 132 -14.33 9.56 6.68
CA VAL A 132 -15.71 10.00 6.97
C VAL A 132 -16.54 10.03 5.69
N ILE A 133 -16.03 10.65 4.62
CA ILE A 133 -16.72 10.71 3.32
C ILE A 133 -16.99 9.31 2.78
N ALA A 134 -16.00 8.41 2.87
CA ALA A 134 -16.11 7.03 2.40
C ALA A 134 -17.19 6.25 3.17
N LEU A 135 -17.25 6.39 4.50
CA LEU A 135 -18.26 5.73 5.32
C LEU A 135 -19.66 6.34 5.15
N LEU A 136 -19.76 7.67 5.06
CA LEU A 136 -21.03 8.33 4.78
C LEU A 136 -21.56 7.94 3.39
N ARG A 137 -20.70 7.89 2.35
CA ARG A 137 -21.06 7.38 1.03
C ARG A 137 -21.72 6.00 1.13
N MET A 138 -21.05 5.10 1.87
CA MET A 138 -21.48 3.74 2.06
C MET A 138 -22.84 3.66 2.76
N LEU A 139 -23.08 4.48 3.79
CA LEU A 139 -24.34 4.53 4.53
C LEU A 139 -25.49 5.15 3.74
N ILE A 140 -25.20 6.13 2.88
CA ILE A 140 -26.21 6.84 2.06
C ILE A 140 -26.44 6.13 0.73
N GLY A 141 -25.55 5.22 0.31
CA GLY A 141 -25.63 4.48 -0.96
C GLY A 141 -25.20 5.29 -2.18
N VAL A 142 -24.30 6.29 -2.01
CA VAL A 142 -23.76 7.08 -3.13
C VAL A 142 -22.79 6.25 -3.95
N ALA A 143 -22.96 6.24 -5.28
CA ALA A 143 -22.06 5.52 -6.18
C ALA A 143 -20.63 6.05 -6.15
N LEU A 144 -19.65 5.15 -6.21
CA LEU A 144 -18.22 5.50 -6.13
C LEU A 144 -17.71 6.28 -7.37
N PRO A 145 -18.04 5.91 -8.64
CA PRO A 145 -17.45 6.56 -9.81
C PRO A 145 -17.67 8.07 -9.91
N PRO A 146 -18.89 8.62 -9.71
CA PRO A 146 -19.09 10.08 -9.73
C PRO A 146 -18.31 10.80 -8.64
N LEU A 147 -18.19 10.19 -7.46
CA LEU A 147 -17.46 10.76 -6.34
C LEU A 147 -15.95 10.83 -6.61
N LEU A 148 -15.39 9.73 -7.16
CA LEU A 148 -14.00 9.71 -7.62
C LEU A 148 -13.75 10.77 -8.71
N THR A 149 -14.65 10.85 -9.69
CA THR A 149 -14.56 11.85 -10.76
C THR A 149 -14.48 13.27 -10.20
N PHE A 150 -15.38 13.61 -9.28
CA PHE A 150 -15.40 14.93 -8.64
C PHE A 150 -14.08 15.24 -7.91
N PHE A 151 -13.60 14.31 -7.08
CA PHE A 151 -12.40 14.55 -6.30
C PHE A 151 -11.12 14.54 -7.15
N TYR A 152 -11.01 13.67 -8.16
CA TYR A 152 -9.84 13.69 -9.05
C TYR A 152 -9.80 14.95 -9.93
N ILE A 153 -10.95 15.49 -10.35
CA ILE A 153 -11.00 16.83 -11.00
C ILE A 153 -10.45 17.89 -10.04
N ALA A 154 -10.89 17.88 -8.77
CA ALA A 154 -10.36 18.81 -7.77
C ALA A 154 -8.85 18.64 -7.53
N VAL A 155 -8.35 17.39 -7.46
CA VAL A 155 -6.91 17.10 -7.37
C VAL A 155 -6.15 17.69 -8.56
N PHE A 156 -6.59 17.45 -9.79
CA PHE A 156 -5.87 17.97 -10.96
C PHE A 156 -5.95 19.47 -11.08
N VAL A 157 -7.10 20.10 -10.78
CA VAL A 157 -7.21 21.57 -10.72
C VAL A 157 -6.22 22.14 -9.71
N LEU A 158 -6.14 21.56 -8.51
CA LEU A 158 -5.21 22.00 -7.49
C LEU A 158 -3.75 21.75 -7.90
N ALA A 159 -3.46 20.64 -8.59
CA ALA A 159 -2.12 20.32 -9.08
C ALA A 159 -1.54 21.36 -10.04
N PHE A 160 -2.38 22.06 -10.82
CA PHE A 160 -1.91 23.14 -11.68
C PHE A 160 -1.49 24.40 -10.88
N LEU A 161 -2.00 24.57 -9.66
CA LEU A 161 -1.69 25.72 -8.79
C LEU A 161 -0.44 25.45 -7.92
N VAL A 162 -0.12 24.20 -7.66
CA VAL A 162 1.01 23.78 -6.81
C VAL A 162 2.33 23.86 -7.58
N PRO A 163 3.45 24.29 -6.93
CA PRO A 163 4.78 24.30 -7.55
C PRO A 163 5.15 22.94 -8.13
N GLU A 164 5.81 22.93 -9.29
CA GLU A 164 6.11 21.70 -10.04
C GLU A 164 6.92 20.68 -9.20
N ASN A 165 7.92 21.18 -8.48
CA ASN A 165 8.77 20.36 -7.59
C ASN A 165 8.00 19.69 -6.45
N PHE A 166 6.77 20.09 -6.15
CA PHE A 166 5.98 19.51 -5.06
C PHE A 166 4.84 18.61 -5.53
N ARG A 167 4.51 18.67 -6.83
CA ARG A 167 3.40 17.87 -7.41
C ARG A 167 3.65 16.39 -7.25
N ALA A 168 4.85 15.92 -7.60
CA ALA A 168 5.21 14.52 -7.55
C ALA A 168 5.08 13.96 -6.12
N VAL A 169 5.63 14.68 -5.14
CA VAL A 169 5.53 14.35 -3.70
C VAL A 169 4.08 14.30 -3.24
N ALA A 170 3.25 15.27 -3.67
CA ALA A 170 1.84 15.30 -3.29
C ALA A 170 1.08 14.07 -3.82
N PHE A 171 1.31 13.68 -5.06
CA PHE A 171 0.70 12.47 -5.61
C PHE A 171 1.23 11.19 -4.95
N ASP A 172 2.54 11.11 -4.64
CA ASP A 172 3.14 9.97 -3.93
C ASP A 172 2.55 9.79 -2.53
N SER A 173 2.17 10.88 -1.84
CA SER A 173 1.57 10.81 -0.52
C SER A 173 0.27 9.99 -0.48
N GLY A 174 -0.50 10.00 -1.58
CA GLY A 174 -1.72 9.19 -1.70
C GLY A 174 -1.47 7.68 -1.70
N GLY A 175 -0.33 7.24 -2.26
CA GLY A 175 0.06 5.84 -2.25
C GLY A 175 0.72 5.42 -0.94
N VAL A 176 1.62 6.25 -0.42
CA VAL A 176 2.39 5.97 0.81
C VAL A 176 1.51 5.82 2.05
N THR A 177 0.37 6.50 2.11
CA THR A 177 -0.55 6.43 3.28
C THR A 177 -1.41 5.18 3.33
N THR A 178 -1.42 4.39 2.29
CA THR A 178 -2.18 3.14 2.19
C THR A 178 -1.25 1.94 2.23
N GLY A 179 -0.51 1.82 3.30
CA GLY A 179 0.51 0.80 3.53
C GLY A 179 0.03 -0.40 4.33
N PRO A 180 0.98 -1.16 4.90
CA PRO A 180 0.72 -2.47 5.51
C PRO A 180 -0.20 -2.42 6.75
N MET A 181 -0.26 -1.31 7.47
CA MET A 181 -1.14 -1.20 8.64
C MET A 181 -2.53 -0.67 8.28
N THR A 182 -2.56 0.35 7.44
CA THR A 182 -3.79 1.06 7.07
C THR A 182 -4.73 0.19 6.25
N VAL A 183 -4.22 -0.53 5.26
CA VAL A 183 -5.03 -1.29 4.30
C VAL A 183 -5.81 -2.43 4.96
N PRO A 184 -5.20 -3.38 5.68
CA PRO A 184 -5.94 -4.49 6.28
C PRO A 184 -7.03 -4.00 7.23
N PHE A 185 -6.77 -2.93 7.95
CA PHE A 185 -7.71 -2.38 8.91
C PHE A 185 -8.88 -1.65 8.22
N ILE A 186 -8.62 -0.75 7.26
CA ILE A 186 -9.67 0.02 6.58
C ILE A 186 -10.56 -0.92 5.74
N MET A 187 -9.97 -1.88 5.04
CA MET A 187 -10.76 -2.86 4.29
C MET A 187 -11.65 -3.70 5.21
N ALA A 188 -11.10 -4.21 6.31
CA ALA A 188 -11.85 -4.95 7.30
C ALA A 188 -12.94 -4.10 7.97
N LEU A 189 -12.68 -2.80 8.19
CA LEU A 189 -13.69 -1.84 8.66
C LEU A 189 -14.87 -1.78 7.68
N GLY A 190 -14.60 -1.70 6.37
CA GLY A 190 -15.62 -1.72 5.31
C GLY A 190 -16.46 -2.99 5.34
N VAL A 191 -15.81 -4.15 5.45
CA VAL A 191 -16.48 -5.45 5.60
C VAL A 191 -17.36 -5.48 6.86
N GLY A 192 -16.84 -5.02 8.00
CA GLY A 192 -17.58 -4.96 9.25
C GLY A 192 -18.82 -4.06 9.17
N ILE A 193 -18.75 -2.95 8.43
CA ILE A 193 -19.91 -2.07 8.20
C ILE A 193 -20.91 -2.74 7.26
N ALA A 194 -20.43 -3.35 6.18
CA ALA A 194 -21.24 -4.04 5.19
C ALA A 194 -22.01 -5.21 5.80
N SER A 195 -21.41 -5.96 6.72
CA SER A 195 -22.02 -7.12 7.40
C SER A 195 -23.30 -6.80 8.21
N ILE A 196 -23.49 -5.53 8.60
CA ILE A 196 -24.70 -5.09 9.33
C ILE A 196 -25.79 -4.61 8.37
N ARG A 197 -25.45 -4.33 7.12
CA ARG A 197 -26.38 -3.91 6.08
C ARG A 197 -26.99 -5.16 5.41
N ASN A 198 -28.32 -5.22 5.32
CA ASN A 198 -29.06 -6.31 4.68
C ASN A 198 -29.49 -5.95 3.24
N ASP A 199 -28.77 -5.07 2.55
CA ASP A 199 -29.08 -4.70 1.18
C ASP A 199 -28.17 -5.43 0.17
N HIS A 200 -28.67 -5.63 -1.06
CA HIS A 200 -27.97 -6.32 -2.15
C HIS A 200 -26.67 -5.63 -2.61
N HIS A 201 -26.39 -4.40 -2.15
CA HIS A 201 -25.20 -3.63 -2.49
C HIS A 201 -24.16 -3.62 -1.39
N ALA A 202 -24.43 -4.25 -0.24
CA ALA A 202 -23.52 -4.22 0.91
C ALA A 202 -22.14 -4.78 0.57
N ALA A 203 -22.07 -5.88 -0.18
CA ALA A 203 -20.82 -6.50 -0.62
C ALA A 203 -20.03 -5.59 -1.59
N ASP A 204 -20.70 -4.97 -2.56
CA ASP A 204 -20.07 -4.05 -3.51
C ASP A 204 -19.51 -2.81 -2.81
N ASP A 205 -20.21 -2.33 -1.78
CA ASP A 205 -19.85 -1.13 -1.02
C ASP A 205 -18.77 -1.38 0.03
N SER A 206 -18.46 -2.63 0.38
CA SER A 206 -17.38 -2.98 1.33
C SER A 206 -15.99 -2.54 0.85
N PHE A 207 -15.83 -2.38 -0.46
CA PHE A 207 -14.64 -1.84 -1.11
C PHE A 207 -14.80 -0.35 -1.46
N GLY A 208 -13.70 0.30 -1.82
CA GLY A 208 -13.64 1.71 -2.22
C GLY A 208 -13.38 2.68 -1.06
N LEU A 209 -13.11 2.17 0.14
CA LEU A 209 -12.73 3.01 1.28
C LEU A 209 -11.28 3.48 1.15
N VAL A 210 -10.37 2.58 0.84
CA VAL A 210 -8.94 2.88 0.65
C VAL A 210 -8.77 3.86 -0.52
N ALA A 211 -9.54 3.68 -1.59
CA ALA A 211 -9.59 4.57 -2.75
C ALA A 211 -9.82 6.03 -2.38
N LEU A 212 -10.84 6.30 -1.56
CA LEU A 212 -11.13 7.65 -1.10
C LEU A 212 -10.08 8.14 -0.09
N CYS A 213 -9.63 7.28 0.82
CA CYS A 213 -8.59 7.61 1.79
C CYS A 213 -7.26 8.00 1.13
N SER A 214 -6.97 7.54 -0.10
CA SER A 214 -5.78 7.94 -0.85
C SER A 214 -5.86 9.36 -1.42
N ILE A 215 -7.06 9.89 -1.65
CA ILE A 215 -7.26 11.24 -2.21
C ILE A 215 -6.99 12.32 -1.16
N GLY A 216 -7.38 12.07 0.09
CA GLY A 216 -7.20 13.01 1.20
C GLY A 216 -5.75 13.49 1.36
N PRO A 217 -4.78 12.58 1.46
CA PRO A 217 -3.36 12.90 1.50
C PRO A 217 -2.88 13.78 0.34
N ILE A 218 -3.27 13.43 -0.90
CA ILE A 218 -2.90 14.18 -2.09
C ILE A 218 -3.33 15.64 -1.95
N LEU A 219 -4.60 15.87 -1.61
CA LEU A 219 -5.13 17.22 -1.42
C LEU A 219 -4.48 17.95 -0.24
N ALA A 220 -4.24 17.26 0.88
CA ALA A 220 -3.60 17.83 2.06
C ALA A 220 -2.16 18.27 1.76
N VAL A 221 -1.37 17.42 1.10
CA VAL A 221 0.01 17.73 0.73
C VAL A 221 0.07 18.82 -0.34
N MET A 222 -0.86 18.84 -1.31
CA MET A 222 -0.98 19.95 -2.25
C MET A 222 -1.26 21.28 -1.55
N ALA A 223 -2.15 21.28 -0.54
CA ALA A 223 -2.42 22.48 0.26
C ALA A 223 -1.16 22.94 1.01
N LEU A 224 -0.39 22.01 1.60
CA LEU A 224 0.91 22.36 2.19
C LEU A 224 1.89 22.94 1.16
N GLY A 225 1.93 22.41 -0.05
CA GLY A 225 2.76 22.92 -1.13
C GLY A 225 2.44 24.37 -1.51
N LEU A 226 1.17 24.77 -1.42
CA LEU A 226 0.75 26.16 -1.63
C LEU A 226 1.16 27.09 -0.47
N ILE A 227 1.13 26.59 0.77
CA ILE A 227 1.48 27.34 1.98
C ILE A 227 3.00 27.52 2.10
N TYR A 228 3.76 26.42 2.01
CA TYR A 228 5.21 26.41 2.24
C TYR A 228 6.02 26.89 1.02
N LYS A 229 5.46 26.78 -0.21
CA LYS A 229 6.10 27.19 -1.47
C LYS A 229 7.56 26.75 -1.55
N PRO A 230 7.87 25.47 -1.45
CA PRO A 230 9.24 24.99 -1.40
C PRO A 230 9.98 25.33 -2.71
N THR A 231 10.94 26.22 -2.62
CA THR A 231 11.73 26.68 -3.79
C THR A 231 13.02 25.88 -3.97
N ASN A 232 13.59 25.36 -2.89
CA ASN A 232 14.80 24.53 -2.92
C ASN A 232 14.62 23.39 -1.92
N ALA A 233 14.42 22.19 -2.41
CA ALA A 233 14.49 20.98 -1.59
C ALA A 233 15.91 20.40 -1.74
N ASP A 234 16.78 20.64 -0.75
CA ASP A 234 18.05 19.94 -0.64
C ASP A 234 17.77 18.48 -0.25
N TYR A 235 17.59 17.64 -1.27
CA TYR A 235 17.44 16.22 -1.08
C TYR A 235 18.78 15.60 -0.65
N GLN A 236 18.77 14.86 0.44
CA GLN A 236 19.93 14.06 0.87
C GLN A 236 19.88 12.73 0.09
N PRO A 237 20.91 12.42 -0.72
CA PRO A 237 20.99 11.14 -1.41
C PRO A 237 20.97 9.97 -0.41
N VAL A 238 20.40 8.85 -0.81
CA VAL A 238 20.44 7.61 -0.01
C VAL A 238 21.90 7.26 0.29
N ALA A 239 22.24 7.15 1.57
CA ALA A 239 23.57 6.76 1.98
C ALA A 239 23.85 5.32 1.55
N ILE A 240 24.91 5.12 0.80
CA ILE A 240 25.38 3.78 0.40
C ILE A 240 26.37 3.34 1.48
N PRO A 241 26.07 2.26 2.24
CA PRO A 241 26.97 1.79 3.28
C PRO A 241 28.25 1.22 2.67
N GLU A 242 29.39 1.74 3.10
CA GLU A 242 30.69 1.13 2.85
C GLU A 242 30.97 0.13 3.97
N ILE A 243 30.99 -1.16 3.64
CA ILE A 243 31.19 -2.25 4.58
C ILE A 243 32.45 -3.01 4.19
N SER A 244 33.40 -3.07 5.08
CA SER A 244 34.69 -3.72 4.85
C SER A 244 34.71 -5.17 5.25
N ASP A 245 33.89 -5.54 6.26
CA ASP A 245 33.86 -6.90 6.80
C ASP A 245 32.47 -7.34 7.32
N SER A 246 32.39 -8.61 7.74
CA SER A 246 31.15 -9.17 8.27
C SER A 246 30.72 -8.63 9.63
N VAL A 247 31.64 -8.04 10.39
CA VAL A 247 31.33 -7.44 11.70
C VAL A 247 30.62 -6.10 11.49
N GLU A 248 31.13 -5.28 10.57
CA GLU A 248 30.47 -4.01 10.18
C GLU A 248 29.07 -4.27 9.59
N LEU A 249 28.92 -5.32 8.76
CA LEU A 249 27.62 -5.74 8.27
C LEU A 249 26.66 -6.11 9.42
N ALA A 250 27.13 -6.91 10.39
CA ALA A 250 26.33 -7.29 11.54
C ALA A 250 25.96 -6.07 12.41
N GLN A 251 26.89 -5.13 12.60
CA GLN A 251 26.66 -3.89 13.35
C GLN A 251 25.62 -2.99 12.65
N LEU A 252 25.66 -2.88 11.31
CA LEU A 252 24.69 -2.10 10.57
C LEU A 252 23.24 -2.57 10.85
N PHE A 253 23.00 -3.88 10.78
CA PHE A 253 21.68 -4.44 11.11
C PHE A 253 21.39 -4.40 12.62
N ALA A 254 22.39 -4.60 13.47
CA ALA A 254 22.23 -4.54 14.93
C ALA A 254 21.87 -3.12 15.41
N HIS A 255 22.28 -2.07 14.73
CA HIS A 255 21.84 -0.69 15.01
C HIS A 255 20.48 -0.38 14.37
N GLY A 256 20.21 -0.87 13.15
CA GLY A 256 18.93 -0.64 12.49
C GLY A 256 17.74 -1.29 13.19
N ILE A 257 17.88 -2.51 13.72
CA ILE A 257 16.78 -3.23 14.38
C ILE A 257 16.20 -2.44 15.56
N PRO A 258 16.96 -1.91 16.53
CA PRO A 258 16.43 -1.13 17.64
C PRO A 258 15.71 0.15 17.20
N ASP A 259 16.18 0.79 16.14
CA ASP A 259 15.55 2.00 15.60
C ASP A 259 14.15 1.67 15.05
N TYR A 260 14.05 0.62 14.21
CA TYR A 260 12.75 0.16 13.72
C TYR A 260 11.87 -0.45 14.82
N MET A 261 12.44 -1.09 15.84
CA MET A 261 11.68 -1.53 17.02
C MET A 261 10.99 -0.35 17.70
N LYS A 262 11.70 0.76 17.91
CA LYS A 262 11.14 1.98 18.50
C LYS A 262 10.12 2.64 17.58
N GLU A 263 10.43 2.77 16.30
CA GLU A 263 9.56 3.38 15.30
C GLU A 263 8.23 2.62 15.20
N ILE A 264 8.27 1.29 15.04
CA ILE A 264 7.06 0.47 14.93
C ILE A 264 6.28 0.40 16.24
N ALA A 265 6.96 0.40 17.39
CA ALA A 265 6.27 0.48 18.69
C ALA A 265 5.49 1.80 18.82
N LEU A 266 6.09 2.92 18.43
CA LEU A 266 5.44 4.22 18.43
C LEU A 266 4.31 4.31 17.40
N SER A 267 4.48 3.71 16.23
CA SER A 267 3.47 3.65 15.18
C SER A 267 2.27 2.79 15.58
N LEU A 268 2.49 1.64 16.23
CA LEU A 268 1.40 0.77 16.70
C LEU A 268 0.65 1.34 17.91
N LEU A 269 1.29 2.19 18.71
CA LEU A 269 0.74 2.68 19.96
C LEU A 269 -0.62 3.38 19.79
N PRO A 270 -0.83 4.31 18.84
CA PRO A 270 -2.13 4.98 18.69
C PRO A 270 -3.28 4.01 18.39
N ILE A 271 -3.04 3.02 17.50
CA ILE A 271 -4.08 2.05 17.14
C ILE A 271 -4.39 1.08 18.30
N VAL A 272 -3.36 0.68 19.04
CA VAL A 272 -3.54 -0.16 20.24
C VAL A 272 -4.30 0.59 21.34
N LEU A 273 -4.01 1.86 21.57
CA LEU A 273 -4.73 2.71 22.52
C LEU A 273 -6.18 2.89 22.09
N PHE A 274 -6.41 3.24 20.81
CA PHE A 274 -7.77 3.38 20.27
C PHE A 274 -8.57 2.08 20.45
N PHE A 275 -8.00 0.94 20.04
CA PHE A 275 -8.67 -0.34 20.18
C PHE A 275 -8.92 -0.72 21.63
N SER A 276 -7.98 -0.45 22.55
CA SER A 276 -8.12 -0.73 23.97
C SER A 276 -9.27 0.07 24.58
N LEU A 277 -9.35 1.37 24.25
CA LEU A 277 -10.49 2.21 24.68
C LEU A 277 -11.80 1.68 24.09
N PHE A 278 -11.81 1.36 22.80
CA PHE A 278 -13.01 0.84 22.16
C PHE A 278 -13.43 -0.53 22.70
N GLN A 279 -12.46 -1.39 23.05
CA GLN A 279 -12.69 -2.67 23.73
C GLN A 279 -13.40 -2.50 25.08
N ILE A 280 -12.94 -1.53 25.91
CA ILE A 280 -13.48 -1.31 27.24
C ILE A 280 -14.91 -0.76 27.18
N PHE A 281 -15.14 0.24 26.31
CA PHE A 281 -16.41 0.97 26.28
C PHE A 281 -17.47 0.36 25.36
N ALA A 282 -17.06 -0.29 24.25
CA ALA A 282 -17.97 -0.66 23.20
C ALA A 282 -17.97 -2.16 22.84
N LEU A 283 -16.80 -2.77 22.59
CA LEU A 283 -16.72 -4.12 22.03
C LEU A 283 -16.98 -5.22 23.06
N ARG A 284 -16.32 -5.15 24.22
CA ARG A 284 -16.41 -6.14 25.30
C ARG A 284 -16.18 -7.59 24.81
N LEU A 285 -15.16 -7.78 23.96
CA LEU A 285 -14.83 -9.08 23.40
C LEU A 285 -14.44 -10.10 24.47
N SER A 286 -14.66 -11.38 24.18
CA SER A 286 -14.25 -12.47 25.06
C SER A 286 -12.73 -12.49 25.24
N GLY A 287 -12.26 -12.99 26.40
CA GLY A 287 -10.83 -13.07 26.69
C GLY A 287 -10.04 -13.89 25.67
N LYS A 288 -10.65 -14.94 25.09
CA LYS A 288 -10.01 -15.77 24.03
C LYS A 288 -9.79 -14.96 22.75
N THR A 289 -10.79 -14.23 22.29
CA THR A 289 -10.70 -13.37 21.11
C THR A 289 -9.67 -12.25 21.34
N LEU A 290 -9.70 -11.61 22.49
CA LEU A 290 -8.74 -10.56 22.83
C LEU A 290 -7.31 -11.10 22.88
N ALA A 291 -7.09 -12.27 23.47
CA ALA A 291 -5.77 -12.92 23.49
C ALA A 291 -5.26 -13.24 22.07
N LYS A 292 -6.14 -13.71 21.16
CA LYS A 292 -5.78 -13.95 19.75
C LYS A 292 -5.35 -12.65 19.05
N ILE A 293 -6.08 -11.55 19.25
CA ILE A 293 -5.74 -10.24 18.70
C ILE A 293 -4.39 -9.74 19.25
N LEU A 294 -4.15 -9.85 20.55
CA LEU A 294 -2.88 -9.44 21.17
C LEU A 294 -1.69 -10.24 20.63
N ILE A 295 -1.84 -11.56 20.49
CA ILE A 295 -0.81 -12.41 19.86
C ILE A 295 -0.59 -11.98 18.41
N GLY A 296 -1.65 -11.68 17.67
CA GLY A 296 -1.57 -11.15 16.31
C GLY A 296 -0.81 -9.83 16.24
N LEU A 297 -1.05 -8.91 17.19
CA LEU A 297 -0.31 -7.64 17.29
C LEU A 297 1.19 -7.86 17.53
N VAL A 298 1.57 -8.83 18.36
CA VAL A 298 2.99 -9.20 18.54
C VAL A 298 3.60 -9.71 17.24
N TYR A 299 2.89 -10.57 16.50
CA TYR A 299 3.37 -11.04 15.19
C TYR A 299 3.46 -9.88 14.17
N THR A 300 2.48 -8.97 14.15
CA THR A 300 2.52 -7.76 13.32
C THR A 300 3.74 -6.90 13.65
N TYR A 301 4.00 -6.67 14.94
CA TYR A 301 5.15 -5.90 15.41
C TYR A 301 6.48 -6.53 14.95
N ILE A 302 6.70 -7.80 15.27
CA ILE A 302 7.92 -8.52 14.88
C ILE A 302 8.06 -8.53 13.35
N GLY A 303 6.95 -8.80 12.65
CA GLY A 303 6.92 -8.83 11.20
C GLY A 303 7.32 -7.51 10.57
N LEU A 304 6.76 -6.40 11.02
CA LEU A 304 7.09 -5.07 10.52
C LEU A 304 8.52 -4.65 10.85
N VAL A 305 9.02 -4.92 12.06
CA VAL A 305 10.41 -4.62 12.43
C VAL A 305 11.37 -5.34 11.50
N LEU A 306 11.21 -6.63 11.28
CA LEU A 306 12.07 -7.40 10.38
C LEU A 306 11.93 -6.93 8.93
N PHE A 307 10.70 -6.71 8.48
CA PHE A 307 10.42 -6.30 7.10
C PHE A 307 11.03 -4.94 6.79
N LEU A 308 10.77 -3.91 7.62
CA LEU A 308 11.27 -2.57 7.38
C LEU A 308 12.78 -2.45 7.58
N THR A 309 13.35 -3.16 8.55
CA THR A 309 14.82 -3.23 8.67
C THR A 309 15.43 -3.82 7.40
N GLY A 310 14.92 -4.96 6.93
CA GLY A 310 15.40 -5.60 5.70
C GLY A 310 15.23 -4.72 4.45
N ALA A 311 14.09 -4.04 4.34
CA ALA A 311 13.77 -3.17 3.22
C ALA A 311 14.65 -1.90 3.20
N ASN A 312 14.73 -1.19 4.31
CA ASN A 312 15.47 0.08 4.37
C ASN A 312 16.99 -0.12 4.41
N VAL A 313 17.49 -1.09 5.18
CA VAL A 313 18.94 -1.32 5.31
C VAL A 313 19.49 -2.11 4.14
N GLY A 314 18.70 -3.05 3.57
CA GLY A 314 19.16 -3.94 2.51
C GLY A 314 18.72 -3.53 1.11
N PHE A 315 17.41 -3.32 0.90
CA PHE A 315 16.86 -3.08 -0.44
C PHE A 315 17.07 -1.64 -0.93
N MET A 316 16.92 -0.65 -0.06
CA MET A 316 17.02 0.76 -0.42
C MET A 316 18.38 1.13 -1.01
N PRO A 317 19.54 0.81 -0.39
CA PRO A 317 20.86 1.07 -0.99
C PRO A 317 21.09 0.31 -2.30
N ALA A 318 20.62 -0.93 -2.38
CA ALA A 318 20.75 -1.76 -3.59
C ALA A 318 19.95 -1.19 -4.75
N GLY A 319 18.71 -0.76 -4.50
CA GLY A 319 17.86 -0.11 -5.51
C GLY A 319 18.52 1.18 -6.03
N ASN A 320 18.96 2.05 -5.12
CA ASN A 320 19.60 3.30 -5.50
C ASN A 320 20.88 3.07 -6.34
N TYR A 321 21.75 2.17 -5.89
CA TYR A 321 22.99 1.85 -6.60
C TYR A 321 22.73 1.25 -7.98
N LEU A 322 21.78 0.32 -8.10
CA LEU A 322 21.36 -0.25 -9.39
C LEU A 322 20.89 0.84 -10.36
N GLY A 323 20.06 1.78 -9.88
CA GLY A 323 19.59 2.91 -10.67
C GLY A 323 20.75 3.75 -11.19
N GLN A 324 21.71 4.11 -10.32
CA GLN A 324 22.89 4.89 -10.68
C GLN A 324 23.73 4.17 -11.76
N VAL A 325 24.10 2.93 -11.52
CA VAL A 325 24.99 2.18 -12.41
C VAL A 325 24.35 1.98 -13.80
N MET A 326 23.07 1.61 -13.86
CA MET A 326 22.39 1.37 -15.13
C MET A 326 22.17 2.66 -15.93
N ALA A 327 21.78 3.75 -15.27
CA ALA A 327 21.50 5.03 -15.93
C ALA A 327 22.78 5.77 -16.38
N ALA A 328 23.92 5.55 -15.72
CA ALA A 328 25.20 6.13 -16.10
C ALA A 328 25.81 5.51 -17.40
N ARG A 329 25.29 4.36 -17.85
CA ARG A 329 25.84 3.64 -19.01
C ARG A 329 25.27 4.16 -20.33
N SER A 330 25.97 3.93 -21.45
CA SER A 330 25.52 4.29 -22.79
C SER A 330 24.21 3.59 -23.17
N TYR A 331 23.94 2.40 -22.62
CA TYR A 331 22.70 1.62 -22.81
C TYR A 331 21.65 1.89 -21.73
N ARG A 332 21.57 3.10 -21.17
CA ARG A 332 20.65 3.49 -20.06
C ARG A 332 19.19 3.11 -20.28
N TRP A 333 18.75 2.96 -21.53
CA TRP A 333 17.37 2.53 -21.85
C TRP A 333 17.04 1.09 -21.40
N VAL A 334 18.06 0.28 -21.05
CA VAL A 334 17.86 -1.04 -20.48
C VAL A 334 17.17 -0.94 -19.10
N LEU A 335 17.23 0.22 -18.44
CA LEU A 335 16.54 0.49 -17.20
C LEU A 335 15.01 0.33 -17.32
N VAL A 336 14.45 0.58 -18.52
CA VAL A 336 13.00 0.46 -18.78
C VAL A 336 12.53 -1.01 -18.72
N PRO A 337 13.05 -1.95 -19.52
CA PRO A 337 12.63 -3.35 -19.42
C PRO A 337 13.06 -4.00 -18.09
N VAL A 338 14.19 -3.61 -17.51
CA VAL A 338 14.61 -4.11 -16.20
C VAL A 338 13.67 -3.59 -15.12
N GLY A 339 13.32 -2.31 -15.13
CA GLY A 339 12.33 -1.72 -14.21
C GLY A 339 10.97 -2.41 -14.36
N ALA A 340 10.51 -2.68 -15.58
CA ALA A 340 9.28 -3.43 -15.82
C ALA A 340 9.33 -4.84 -15.20
N LEU A 341 10.43 -5.55 -15.37
CA LEU A 341 10.62 -6.88 -14.81
C LEU A 341 10.64 -6.86 -13.27
N ILE A 342 11.35 -5.91 -12.68
CA ILE A 342 11.38 -5.70 -11.23
C ILE A 342 9.98 -5.36 -10.73
N GLY A 343 9.27 -4.42 -11.36
CA GLY A 343 7.91 -4.02 -11.00
C GLY A 343 6.91 -5.17 -11.02
N TYR A 344 7.04 -6.09 -11.99
CA TYR A 344 6.19 -7.27 -12.07
C TYR A 344 6.31 -8.19 -10.83
N PHE A 345 7.51 -8.32 -10.29
CA PHE A 345 7.74 -9.22 -9.15
C PHE A 345 7.66 -8.51 -7.80
N ILE A 346 8.03 -7.22 -7.73
CA ILE A 346 8.13 -6.52 -6.45
C ILE A 346 6.77 -6.33 -5.77
N VAL A 347 5.72 -6.12 -6.56
CA VAL A 347 4.35 -5.99 -6.02
C VAL A 347 3.87 -7.25 -5.31
N LYS A 348 4.41 -8.42 -5.66
CA LYS A 348 4.12 -9.68 -4.95
C LYS A 348 4.78 -9.75 -3.58
N ALA A 349 5.85 -8.99 -3.37
CA ALA A 349 6.53 -8.85 -2.10
C ALA A 349 5.92 -7.76 -1.20
N GLU A 350 4.87 -7.07 -1.66
CA GLU A 350 4.08 -6.14 -0.83
C GLU A 350 3.17 -6.91 0.12
N PRO A 351 3.33 -6.78 1.45
CA PRO A 351 2.50 -7.50 2.41
C PRO A 351 1.01 -7.17 2.30
N ALA A 352 0.68 -5.89 2.05
CA ALA A 352 -0.69 -5.43 1.92
C ALA A 352 -1.40 -6.00 0.67
N VAL A 353 -0.67 -6.21 -0.43
CA VAL A 353 -1.19 -6.84 -1.66
C VAL A 353 -1.62 -8.28 -1.41
N TYR A 354 -0.85 -8.99 -0.59
CA TYR A 354 -1.22 -10.34 -0.20
C TYR A 354 -2.57 -10.36 0.53
N VAL A 355 -2.74 -9.48 1.52
CA VAL A 355 -3.99 -9.37 2.31
C VAL A 355 -5.15 -8.98 1.41
N LEU A 356 -4.99 -7.98 0.53
CA LEU A 356 -6.01 -7.56 -0.42
C LEU A 356 -6.48 -8.72 -1.30
N ASN A 357 -5.54 -9.44 -1.93
CA ASN A 357 -5.88 -10.51 -2.86
C ASN A 357 -6.71 -11.61 -2.19
N HIS A 358 -6.37 -11.98 -0.95
CA HIS A 358 -7.13 -12.98 -0.19
C HIS A 358 -8.50 -12.46 0.26
N GLN A 359 -8.59 -11.22 0.74
CA GLN A 359 -9.87 -10.61 1.11
C GLN A 359 -10.82 -10.50 -0.09
N VAL A 360 -10.31 -10.13 -1.28
CA VAL A 360 -11.12 -10.11 -2.50
C VAL A 360 -11.61 -11.50 -2.87
N GLU A 361 -10.76 -12.53 -2.78
CA GLU A 361 -11.12 -13.93 -3.06
C GLU A 361 -12.19 -14.43 -2.09
N GLU A 362 -12.03 -14.17 -0.79
CA GLU A 362 -12.97 -14.57 0.27
C GLU A 362 -14.32 -13.85 0.11
N LEU A 363 -14.32 -12.53 -0.08
CA LEU A 363 -15.55 -11.73 -0.20
C LEU A 363 -16.32 -11.97 -1.51
N THR A 364 -15.67 -12.53 -2.52
CA THR A 364 -16.30 -12.88 -3.81
C THR A 364 -16.56 -14.38 -3.95
N ASP A 365 -16.45 -15.16 -2.86
CA ASP A 365 -16.58 -16.63 -2.86
C ASP A 365 -15.75 -17.31 -3.96
N GLY A 366 -14.52 -16.81 -4.18
CA GLY A 366 -13.61 -17.30 -5.20
C GLY A 366 -13.95 -16.89 -6.64
N ALA A 367 -14.99 -16.08 -6.86
CA ALA A 367 -15.35 -15.59 -8.19
C ALA A 367 -14.21 -14.75 -8.80
N ILE A 368 -13.49 -13.98 -7.97
CA ILE A 368 -12.26 -13.29 -8.34
C ILE A 368 -11.12 -13.94 -7.58
N SER A 369 -10.34 -14.80 -8.25
CA SER A 369 -9.26 -15.51 -7.57
C SER A 369 -8.08 -14.59 -7.21
N ALA A 370 -7.45 -14.82 -6.06
CA ALA A 370 -6.23 -14.13 -5.61
C ALA A 370 -5.12 -14.20 -6.68
N ARG A 371 -5.04 -15.27 -7.45
CA ARG A 371 -4.08 -15.42 -8.54
C ARG A 371 -4.36 -14.44 -9.69
N SER A 372 -5.60 -14.29 -10.12
CA SER A 372 -5.97 -13.36 -11.20
C SER A 372 -5.73 -11.91 -10.79
N MET A 373 -6.08 -11.57 -9.55
CA MET A 373 -5.77 -10.27 -8.94
C MET A 373 -4.26 -10.01 -8.94
N GLY A 374 -3.47 -10.95 -8.41
CA GLY A 374 -2.03 -10.83 -8.32
C GLY A 374 -1.34 -10.68 -9.68
N VAL A 375 -1.83 -11.36 -10.73
CA VAL A 375 -1.30 -11.20 -12.11
C VAL A 375 -1.66 -9.82 -12.67
N SER A 376 -2.91 -9.38 -12.50
CA SER A 376 -3.36 -8.06 -12.96
C SER A 376 -2.56 -6.93 -12.32
N LEU A 377 -2.34 -7.01 -10.99
CA LEU A 377 -1.50 -6.07 -10.25
C LEU A 377 -0.05 -6.10 -10.74
N SER A 378 0.53 -7.30 -10.96
CA SER A 378 1.90 -7.44 -11.45
C SER A 378 2.08 -6.81 -12.83
N VAL A 379 1.13 -7.00 -13.75
CA VAL A 379 1.15 -6.38 -15.08
C VAL A 379 1.01 -4.86 -14.95
N GLY A 380 0.09 -4.38 -14.13
CA GLY A 380 -0.10 -2.94 -13.87
C GLY A 380 1.18 -2.29 -13.35
N VAL A 381 1.76 -2.82 -12.30
CA VAL A 381 2.98 -2.27 -11.70
C VAL A 381 4.18 -2.41 -12.64
N SER A 382 4.29 -3.49 -13.39
CA SER A 382 5.32 -3.64 -14.44
C SER A 382 5.28 -2.49 -15.46
N LEU A 383 4.09 -2.20 -15.98
CA LEU A 383 3.90 -1.09 -16.93
C LEU A 383 4.20 0.26 -16.29
N SER A 384 3.75 0.45 -15.06
CA SER A 384 3.98 1.67 -14.29
C SER A 384 5.46 1.96 -14.10
N VAL A 385 6.22 0.96 -13.65
CA VAL A 385 7.67 1.13 -13.41
C VAL A 385 8.40 1.37 -14.73
N ALA A 386 8.00 0.72 -15.83
CA ALA A 386 8.55 1.03 -17.16
C ALA A 386 8.34 2.50 -17.54
N LEU A 387 7.11 3.00 -17.36
CA LEU A 387 6.77 4.41 -17.64
C LEU A 387 7.53 5.37 -16.69
N ALA A 388 7.67 5.00 -15.42
CA ALA A 388 8.44 5.77 -14.45
C ALA A 388 9.92 5.85 -14.84
N MET A 389 10.53 4.77 -15.31
CA MET A 389 11.90 4.78 -15.80
C MET A 389 12.05 5.63 -17.07
N ILE A 390 11.09 5.57 -18.00
CA ILE A 390 11.07 6.47 -19.17
C ILE A 390 11.04 7.93 -18.70
N ARG A 391 10.17 8.25 -17.74
CA ARG A 391 10.04 9.58 -17.18
C ARG A 391 11.36 10.07 -16.57
N VAL A 392 12.00 9.27 -15.72
CA VAL A 392 13.29 9.61 -15.09
C VAL A 392 14.38 9.86 -16.14
N LEU A 393 14.43 9.05 -17.21
CA LEU A 393 15.43 9.20 -18.25
C LEU A 393 15.19 10.38 -19.19
N THR A 394 13.96 10.88 -19.28
CA THR A 394 13.55 11.94 -20.23
C THR A 394 13.21 13.27 -19.56
N GLY A 395 12.97 13.30 -18.25
CA GLY A 395 12.54 14.49 -17.53
C GLY A 395 11.11 14.97 -17.88
N ILE A 396 10.25 14.10 -18.42
CA ILE A 396 8.87 14.45 -18.78
C ILE A 396 8.07 14.73 -17.47
N PRO A 397 7.36 15.88 -17.38
CA PRO A 397 6.56 16.21 -16.20
C PRO A 397 5.52 15.12 -15.87
N ILE A 398 5.35 14.83 -14.59
CA ILE A 398 4.50 13.73 -14.09
C ILE A 398 3.04 13.82 -14.56
N LEU A 399 2.50 15.02 -14.72
CA LEU A 399 1.10 15.22 -15.12
C LEU A 399 0.80 14.64 -16.51
N TRP A 400 1.79 14.54 -17.41
CA TRP A 400 1.62 13.90 -18.71
C TRP A 400 1.34 12.40 -18.62
N PHE A 401 1.67 11.77 -17.52
CA PHE A 401 1.35 10.36 -17.23
C PHE A 401 0.09 10.23 -16.38
N LEU A 402 -0.03 11.05 -15.32
CA LEU A 402 -1.13 10.91 -14.36
C LEU A 402 -2.48 11.35 -14.96
N ILE A 403 -2.55 12.46 -15.70
CA ILE A 403 -3.81 12.93 -16.27
C ILE A 403 -4.42 11.89 -17.22
N PRO A 404 -3.70 11.38 -18.25
CA PRO A 404 -4.25 10.35 -19.13
C PRO A 404 -4.59 9.05 -18.38
N GLY A 405 -3.71 8.63 -17.44
CA GLY A 405 -3.91 7.41 -16.68
C GLY A 405 -5.17 7.45 -15.82
N TYR A 406 -5.36 8.50 -15.04
CA TYR A 406 -6.58 8.66 -14.24
C TYR A 406 -7.82 8.93 -15.11
N ALA A 407 -7.69 9.63 -16.25
CA ALA A 407 -8.79 9.80 -17.19
C ALA A 407 -9.29 8.45 -17.73
N VAL A 408 -8.37 7.55 -18.10
CA VAL A 408 -8.69 6.18 -18.53
C VAL A 408 -9.30 5.39 -17.35
N ALA A 409 -8.70 5.43 -16.17
CA ALA A 409 -9.20 4.70 -15.00
C ALA A 409 -10.61 5.16 -14.59
N ILE A 410 -10.86 6.46 -14.56
CA ILE A 410 -12.19 7.03 -14.27
C ILE A 410 -13.17 6.71 -15.40
N GLY A 411 -12.75 6.84 -16.66
CA GLY A 411 -13.58 6.49 -17.81
C GLY A 411 -14.04 5.03 -17.76
N LEU A 412 -13.13 4.09 -17.49
CA LEU A 412 -13.44 2.66 -17.35
C LEU A 412 -14.47 2.40 -16.21
N SER A 413 -14.42 3.17 -15.13
CA SER A 413 -15.30 2.96 -13.97
C SER A 413 -16.80 3.07 -14.25
N PHE A 414 -17.17 3.69 -15.38
CA PHE A 414 -18.56 3.78 -15.83
C PHE A 414 -19.03 2.57 -16.65
N PHE A 415 -18.10 1.74 -17.12
CA PHE A 415 -18.40 0.59 -17.99
C PHE A 415 -18.16 -0.77 -17.32
N VAL A 416 -17.50 -0.78 -16.16
CA VAL A 416 -17.11 -1.99 -15.43
C VAL A 416 -18.07 -2.21 -14.25
N PRO A 417 -18.32 -3.47 -13.80
CA PRO A 417 -19.10 -3.74 -12.60
C PRO A 417 -18.56 -2.98 -11.38
N LYS A 418 -19.45 -2.43 -10.55
CA LYS A 418 -19.12 -1.55 -9.41
C LYS A 418 -18.05 -2.13 -8.49
N ILE A 419 -18.12 -3.43 -8.20
CA ILE A 419 -17.18 -4.14 -7.35
C ILE A 419 -15.76 -4.07 -7.92
N PHE A 420 -15.57 -4.29 -9.23
CA PHE A 420 -14.24 -4.21 -9.85
C PHE A 420 -13.69 -2.78 -9.85
N THR A 421 -14.55 -1.77 -10.00
CA THR A 421 -14.14 -0.37 -9.84
C THR A 421 -13.64 -0.11 -8.42
N ALA A 422 -14.37 -0.53 -7.40
CA ALA A 422 -14.01 -0.33 -6.01
C ALA A 422 -12.71 -1.06 -5.66
N ILE A 423 -12.59 -2.34 -6.03
CA ILE A 423 -11.37 -3.14 -5.86
C ILE A 423 -10.18 -2.51 -6.61
N ALA A 424 -10.38 -2.05 -7.84
CA ALA A 424 -9.32 -1.43 -8.63
C ALA A 424 -8.74 -0.20 -7.92
N PHE A 425 -9.61 0.71 -7.51
CA PHE A 425 -9.17 1.95 -6.85
C PHE A 425 -8.58 1.70 -5.44
N ASP A 426 -9.06 0.71 -4.69
CA ASP A 426 -8.41 0.27 -3.46
C ASP A 426 -7.02 -0.33 -3.74
N SER A 427 -6.91 -1.12 -4.81
CA SER A 427 -5.65 -1.80 -5.18
C SER A 427 -4.52 -0.85 -5.55
N GLY A 428 -4.83 0.34 -6.06
CA GLY A 428 -3.83 1.34 -6.41
C GLY A 428 -3.00 1.76 -5.19
N GLY A 429 -3.67 2.11 -4.10
CA GLY A 429 -2.99 2.44 -2.85
C GLY A 429 -2.21 1.26 -2.27
N VAL A 430 -2.82 0.06 -2.33
CA VAL A 430 -2.20 -1.16 -1.78
C VAL A 430 -0.93 -1.59 -2.51
N ALA A 431 -0.87 -1.37 -3.84
CA ALA A 431 0.28 -1.75 -4.65
C ALA A 431 1.51 -0.85 -4.47
N SER A 432 1.33 0.33 -3.88
CA SER A 432 2.36 1.35 -3.71
C SER A 432 2.95 1.42 -2.29
N GLY A 433 3.01 0.32 -1.59
CA GLY A 433 3.50 0.20 -0.20
C GLY A 433 5.03 0.19 -0.03
N PRO A 434 5.53 -0.38 1.10
CA PRO A 434 6.93 -0.29 1.52
C PRO A 434 7.96 -0.71 0.46
N MET A 435 7.70 -1.77 -0.30
CA MET A 435 8.66 -2.22 -1.32
C MET A 435 8.80 -1.24 -2.47
N THR A 436 7.72 -0.52 -2.81
CA THR A 436 7.76 0.57 -3.78
C THR A 436 8.55 1.75 -3.23
N ALA A 437 8.34 2.12 -1.98
CA ALA A 437 9.04 3.23 -1.32
C ALA A 437 10.52 2.94 -1.05
N THR A 438 10.89 1.69 -0.72
CA THR A 438 12.25 1.33 -0.29
C THR A 438 13.12 0.72 -1.39
N PHE A 439 12.55 0.34 -2.53
CA PHE A 439 13.34 -0.21 -3.64
C PHE A 439 13.08 0.51 -4.97
N LEU A 440 11.83 0.68 -5.42
CA LEU A 440 11.53 1.30 -6.72
C LEU A 440 11.80 2.81 -6.72
N LEU A 441 11.40 3.52 -5.68
CA LEU A 441 11.69 4.95 -5.58
C LEU A 441 13.19 5.21 -5.47
N PRO A 442 13.98 4.53 -4.62
CA PRO A 442 15.44 4.63 -4.64
C PRO A 442 16.09 4.25 -5.97
N LEU A 443 15.57 3.26 -6.70
CA LEU A 443 16.02 2.92 -8.06
C LEU A 443 15.86 4.12 -9.01
N ALA A 444 14.71 4.79 -8.95
CA ALA A 444 14.43 5.99 -9.73
C ALA A 444 15.31 7.18 -9.29
N GLN A 445 15.52 7.36 -7.99
CA GLN A 445 16.37 8.41 -7.43
C GLN A 445 17.83 8.22 -7.89
N GLY A 446 18.36 7.00 -7.79
CA GLY A 446 19.70 6.68 -8.28
C GLY A 446 19.85 6.93 -9.78
N ALA A 447 18.87 6.53 -10.58
CA ALA A 447 18.85 6.79 -12.01
C ALA A 447 18.79 8.28 -12.33
N CYS A 448 17.97 9.04 -11.60
CA CYS A 448 17.83 10.49 -11.74
C CYS A 448 19.15 11.22 -11.46
N VAL A 449 19.84 10.85 -10.39
CA VAL A 449 21.17 11.41 -10.08
C VAL A 449 22.16 11.15 -11.21
N ALA A 450 22.18 9.93 -11.75
CA ALA A 450 23.11 9.54 -12.80
C ALA A 450 22.89 10.27 -14.14
N VAL A 451 21.65 10.67 -14.42
CA VAL A 451 21.33 11.45 -15.65
C VAL A 451 21.39 12.97 -15.42
N GLY A 452 21.67 13.42 -14.17
CA GLY A 452 21.71 14.84 -13.81
C GLY A 452 20.34 15.52 -13.74
N GLY A 453 19.27 14.74 -13.46
CA GLY A 453 17.89 15.23 -13.34
C GLY A 453 17.62 15.86 -11.96
N ASN A 454 16.44 16.49 -11.84
CA ASN A 454 15.97 17.03 -10.57
C ASN A 454 15.28 15.92 -9.76
N LEU A 455 15.88 15.52 -8.62
CA LEU A 455 15.37 14.42 -7.80
C LEU A 455 13.90 14.61 -7.38
N VAL A 456 13.53 15.83 -6.95
CA VAL A 456 12.16 16.10 -6.48
C VAL A 456 11.16 16.13 -7.63
N ALA A 457 11.55 16.70 -8.77
CA ALA A 457 10.66 16.80 -9.93
C ALA A 457 10.60 15.50 -10.74
N ASP A 458 11.72 14.76 -10.89
CA ASP A 458 11.85 13.69 -11.85
C ASP A 458 11.86 12.29 -11.22
N ALA A 459 12.38 12.11 -9.98
CA ALA A 459 12.41 10.80 -9.33
C ALA A 459 11.16 10.52 -8.50
N PHE A 460 10.66 11.49 -7.73
CA PHE A 460 9.37 11.34 -7.04
C PHE A 460 8.23 11.18 -8.06
N GLY A 461 7.12 10.58 -7.66
CA GLY A 461 6.00 10.25 -8.53
C GLY A 461 6.00 8.78 -8.99
N VAL A 462 7.02 8.01 -8.65
CA VAL A 462 7.04 6.55 -8.91
C VAL A 462 5.93 5.86 -8.14
N VAL A 463 5.74 6.22 -6.86
CA VAL A 463 4.69 5.67 -6.01
C VAL A 463 3.31 5.97 -6.58
N ALA A 464 3.08 7.21 -7.02
CA ALA A 464 1.84 7.63 -7.66
C ALA A 464 1.56 6.88 -8.98
N MET A 465 2.59 6.67 -9.80
CA MET A 465 2.46 5.92 -11.04
C MET A 465 2.16 4.45 -10.76
N VAL A 466 2.80 3.84 -9.75
CA VAL A 466 2.52 2.47 -9.30
C VAL A 466 1.09 2.37 -8.74
N ALA A 467 0.59 3.38 -8.06
CA ALA A 467 -0.79 3.43 -7.59
C ALA A 467 -1.81 3.54 -8.73
N MET A 468 -1.47 4.23 -9.82
CA MET A 468 -2.40 4.53 -10.93
C MET A 468 -2.68 3.33 -11.83
N THR A 469 -1.67 2.57 -12.23
CA THR A 469 -1.84 1.54 -13.27
C THR A 469 -2.66 0.32 -12.84
N PRO A 470 -2.65 -0.15 -11.58
CA PRO A 470 -3.59 -1.16 -11.10
C PRO A 470 -5.06 -0.77 -11.27
N LEU A 471 -5.37 0.52 -11.17
CA LEU A 471 -6.73 1.02 -11.41
C LEU A 471 -7.24 0.63 -12.80
N ILE A 472 -6.37 0.65 -13.79
CA ILE A 472 -6.69 0.30 -15.17
C ILE A 472 -6.71 -1.21 -15.36
N THR A 473 -5.67 -1.92 -14.91
CA THR A 473 -5.52 -3.35 -15.20
C THR A 473 -6.55 -4.21 -14.48
N ILE A 474 -6.98 -3.85 -13.27
CA ILE A 474 -8.05 -4.57 -12.56
C ILE A 474 -9.42 -4.27 -13.18
N GLN A 475 -9.67 -3.06 -13.64
CA GLN A 475 -10.91 -2.76 -14.36
C GLN A 475 -10.98 -3.50 -15.71
N ILE A 476 -9.84 -3.63 -16.43
CA ILE A 476 -9.76 -4.49 -17.62
C ILE A 476 -10.05 -5.95 -17.26
N LEU A 477 -9.52 -6.46 -16.13
CA LEU A 477 -9.86 -7.79 -15.63
C LEU A 477 -11.37 -7.92 -15.42
N GLY A 478 -12.02 -6.90 -14.84
CA GLY A 478 -13.46 -6.86 -14.65
C GLY A 478 -14.26 -6.89 -15.95
N MET A 479 -13.80 -6.17 -16.98
CA MET A 479 -14.42 -6.24 -18.34
C MET A 479 -14.28 -7.64 -18.94
N VAL A 480 -13.08 -8.24 -18.86
CA VAL A 480 -12.87 -9.62 -19.36
C VAL A 480 -13.75 -10.63 -18.62
N TYR A 481 -13.90 -10.44 -17.31
CA TYR A 481 -14.79 -11.28 -16.51
C TYR A 481 -16.24 -11.14 -16.95
N GLN A 482 -16.74 -9.92 -17.15
CA GLN A 482 -18.10 -9.64 -17.63
C GLN A 482 -18.36 -10.24 -19.02
N LEU A 483 -17.38 -10.19 -19.92
CA LEU A 483 -17.51 -10.75 -21.27
C LEU A 483 -17.53 -12.29 -21.28
N LYS A 484 -16.91 -12.92 -20.28
CA LYS A 484 -16.88 -14.40 -20.16
C LYS A 484 -18.11 -14.98 -19.47
N GLN A 485 -18.92 -14.17 -18.77
CA GLN A 485 -20.17 -14.64 -18.19
C GLN A 485 -21.19 -14.91 -19.32
N PRO A 486 -21.81 -16.10 -19.38
CA PRO A 486 -22.90 -16.35 -20.32
C PRO A 486 -24.07 -15.39 -20.02
N LYS A 487 -24.68 -14.82 -21.05
CA LYS A 487 -25.79 -13.84 -20.96
C LYS A 487 -27.08 -14.37 -20.27
N SER A 488 -27.06 -15.58 -19.76
CA SER A 488 -28.17 -16.22 -19.05
C SER A 488 -27.81 -16.39 -17.58
N GLY A 489 -28.14 -15.41 -16.74
CA GLY A 489 -28.09 -15.57 -15.30
C GLY A 489 -27.59 -14.31 -14.57
N ALA A 490 -28.48 -13.38 -14.32
CA ALA A 490 -28.37 -12.45 -13.22
C ALA A 490 -28.34 -13.24 -11.91
N GLY A 491 -27.19 -13.65 -11.38
CA GLY A 491 -27.23 -14.49 -10.19
C GLY A 491 -25.92 -14.90 -9.52
N VAL A 492 -24.75 -14.59 -10.07
CA VAL A 492 -23.50 -15.05 -9.42
C VAL A 492 -23.13 -14.19 -8.20
N PHE A 493 -23.63 -12.96 -8.12
CA PHE A 493 -23.43 -12.11 -6.93
C PHE A 493 -24.63 -12.15 -5.96
N ALA A 494 -25.72 -12.85 -6.27
CA ALA A 494 -26.81 -13.07 -5.33
C ALA A 494 -26.44 -14.07 -4.21
N GLY A 495 -25.49 -14.99 -4.48
CA GLY A 495 -25.00 -15.94 -3.48
C GLY A 495 -24.15 -15.30 -2.37
N ALA A 496 -23.43 -14.23 -2.65
CA ALA A 496 -22.67 -13.52 -1.63
C ALA A 496 -23.57 -12.83 -0.58
N ALA A 497 -24.75 -12.36 -0.99
CA ALA A 497 -25.72 -11.75 -0.08
C ALA A 497 -26.36 -12.79 0.86
N ASP A 498 -26.57 -14.01 0.39
CA ASP A 498 -27.11 -15.11 1.22
C ASP A 498 -26.06 -15.68 2.19
N ALA A 499 -24.77 -15.64 1.83
CA ALA A 499 -23.68 -16.08 2.71
C ALA A 499 -23.48 -15.12 3.92
N PHE A 500 -23.71 -13.81 3.73
CA PHE A 500 -23.66 -12.84 4.84
C PHE A 500 -24.80 -13.01 5.87
N GLY A 501 -25.95 -13.56 5.46
CA GLY A 501 -27.07 -13.85 6.36
C GLY A 501 -26.89 -15.11 7.21
N ALA A 502 -25.93 -15.97 6.88
CA ALA A 502 -25.71 -17.27 7.52
C ALA A 502 -24.51 -17.33 8.45
N LEU A 503 -23.79 -16.23 8.66
CA LEU A 503 -22.69 -16.18 9.64
C LEU A 503 -23.29 -16.17 11.06
N ASP A 504 -23.52 -17.37 11.59
CA ASP A 504 -23.80 -17.62 13.01
C ASP A 504 -22.61 -17.05 13.83
N GLU A 505 -22.93 -16.32 14.91
CA GLU A 505 -21.90 -15.70 15.79
C GLU A 505 -20.87 -16.72 16.33
N ASN A 506 -21.15 -18.02 16.20
CA ASN A 506 -20.31 -19.13 16.62
C ASN A 506 -19.46 -19.76 15.50
N ALA A 507 -19.74 -19.48 14.21
CA ALA A 507 -18.99 -20.08 13.09
C ALA A 507 -17.55 -19.55 12.94
N ILE A 508 -17.21 -18.44 13.57
CA ILE A 508 -15.85 -17.86 13.59
C ILE A 508 -14.91 -18.59 14.57
N ILE A 509 -15.41 -19.60 15.31
CA ILE A 509 -14.68 -20.26 16.42
C ILE A 509 -13.89 -21.49 15.94
N GLU A 510 -14.11 -22.02 14.73
CA GLU A 510 -13.49 -23.28 14.26
C GLU A 510 -12.43 -23.15 13.16
N LEU A 511 -11.77 -22.00 13.01
CA LEU A 511 -10.61 -21.84 12.10
C LEU A 511 -9.32 -21.61 12.87
#